data_b812dfefca728d75fc1f20702db6d8f3
#
_entry.id   b812dfefca728d75fc1f20702db6d8f3
#
_cell.length_a   1.000
_cell.length_b   1.000
_cell.length_c   1.000
_cell.angle_alpha   90.00
_cell.angle_beta   90.00
_cell.angle_gamma   90.00
#
_symmetry.space_group_name_H-M   'P 1'
#
loop_
_entity.id
_entity.type
_entity.pdbx_description
1 polymer ?
#
loop_
_entity_poly.entity_id
_entity_poly.type
_entity_poly.pdbx_seq_one_letter_code
_entity_poly.pdbx_strand_id
1 'polypeptide(L)'
;LIGTTIQPSGYIEFTILYRNYAKDYQCLYSNAYASGSNTRNEKGWYFSSAISLAANWRLITSVDFHKSDWIKNTAYSPSQAYEFDSQLNYQPEQNTLLFIEYRNKSKMKNSSNANTFQKYLIEEKSNMLRFHASYNLSNYITLKNRVEYHFNSSDDETNNSYLIYQDIIYNPKEKSYNIAFRYELFNAEKGNLYAYENDVLYAFAVGGLSGKGIRTYLVGKVKAYNCIQISGKVGFTFYDNKTVIGSGLETIENHWRGDGKIQIVWSF
;
A
#
# COMPACT_ATOMS: atom_id res chain seq x y z
N LEU A 1 3.20 25.65 2.77
CA LEU A 1 4.17 24.58 2.87
C LEU A 1 5.58 25.19 2.87
N ILE A 2 6.41 24.82 3.82
CA ILE A 2 7.84 25.17 3.91
C ILE A 2 8.58 23.96 4.44
N GLY A 3 9.77 23.71 3.92
CA GLY A 3 10.58 22.58 4.36
C GLY A 3 12.03 22.73 3.96
N THR A 4 12.87 21.92 4.56
CA THR A 4 14.29 21.84 4.26
C THR A 4 14.76 20.40 4.41
N THR A 5 15.73 20.04 3.57
CA THR A 5 16.48 18.78 3.67
C THR A 5 17.93 19.14 3.94
N ILE A 6 18.52 18.51 4.93
CA ILE A 6 19.90 18.70 5.37
C ILE A 6 20.63 17.38 5.24
N GLN A 7 21.76 17.38 4.54
CA GLN A 7 22.66 16.23 4.39
C GLN A 7 24.02 16.55 5.02
N PRO A 8 24.19 16.29 6.32
CA PRO A 8 25.47 16.56 7.00
C PRO A 8 26.62 15.70 6.47
N SER A 9 26.29 14.54 5.90
CA SER A 9 27.23 13.62 5.25
C SER A 9 26.52 12.81 4.17
N GLY A 10 27.25 12.09 3.32
CA GLY A 10 26.67 11.18 2.33
C GLY A 10 25.89 9.99 2.93
N TYR A 11 25.97 9.79 4.25
CA TYR A 11 25.33 8.68 4.97
C TYR A 11 24.08 9.09 5.73
N ILE A 12 23.83 10.39 5.91
CA ILE A 12 22.76 10.91 6.77
C ILE A 12 22.02 12.02 6.04
N GLU A 13 20.70 11.89 6.00
CA GLU A 13 19.78 12.88 5.47
C GLU A 13 18.68 13.12 6.50
N PHE A 14 18.33 14.37 6.75
CA PHE A 14 17.20 14.81 7.56
C PHE A 14 16.30 15.71 6.75
N THR A 15 14.99 15.50 6.83
CA THR A 15 13.99 16.41 6.27
C THR A 15 13.08 16.91 7.35
N ILE A 16 12.84 18.22 7.37
CA ILE A 16 11.84 18.86 8.21
C ILE A 16 10.89 19.61 7.29
N LEU A 17 9.59 19.42 7.49
CA LEU A 17 8.58 20.07 6.69
C LEU A 17 7.43 20.55 7.59
N TYR A 18 7.04 21.80 7.42
CA TYR A 18 5.87 22.40 8.04
C TYR A 18 4.81 22.70 6.98
N ARG A 19 3.56 22.34 7.26
CA ARG A 19 2.43 22.66 6.42
C ARG A 19 1.31 23.34 7.19
N ASN A 20 0.66 24.28 6.54
CA ASN A 20 -0.50 24.96 7.06
C ASN A 20 -1.41 25.34 5.89
N TYR A 21 -2.48 24.59 5.74
CA TYR A 21 -3.46 24.77 4.67
C TYR A 21 -4.78 25.23 5.26
N ALA A 22 -5.27 26.38 4.79
CA ALA A 22 -6.56 26.90 5.19
C ALA A 22 -7.69 25.91 4.82
N LYS A 23 -8.84 26.06 5.47
CA LYS A 23 -10.00 25.18 5.21
C LYS A 23 -10.57 25.33 3.79
N ASP A 24 -10.39 26.48 3.19
CA ASP A 24 -10.83 26.88 1.85
C ASP A 24 -9.71 26.85 0.80
N TYR A 25 -8.50 26.39 1.18
CA TYR A 25 -7.41 26.22 0.24
C TYR A 25 -7.77 25.22 -0.86
N GLN A 26 -7.53 25.60 -2.11
CA GLN A 26 -7.76 24.77 -3.28
C GLN A 26 -6.50 24.71 -4.13
N CYS A 27 -6.11 23.50 -4.51
CA CYS A 27 -5.00 23.24 -5.41
C CYS A 27 -5.57 22.58 -6.68
N LEU A 28 -5.66 23.35 -7.77
CA LEU A 28 -6.33 22.91 -8.99
C LEU A 28 -5.50 21.95 -9.84
N TYR A 29 -4.17 22.06 -9.82
CA TYR A 29 -3.28 21.36 -10.76
C TYR A 29 -2.21 20.50 -10.09
N SER A 30 -2.08 20.54 -8.77
CA SER A 30 -1.09 19.76 -8.04
C SER A 30 -1.59 19.41 -6.64
N ASN A 31 -1.08 18.32 -6.08
CA ASN A 31 -1.25 18.00 -4.67
C ASN A 31 0.03 18.38 -3.93
N ALA A 32 -0.07 19.25 -2.93
CA ALA A 32 1.01 19.44 -1.97
C ALA A 32 1.00 18.29 -0.95
N TYR A 33 2.10 18.11 -0.23
CA TYR A 33 2.21 17.10 0.81
C TYR A 33 1.14 17.29 1.89
N ALA A 34 0.25 16.32 2.04
CA ALA A 34 -0.84 16.29 3.02
C ALA A 34 -1.14 14.85 3.43
N SER A 35 -1.77 14.67 4.58
CA SER A 35 -2.16 13.34 5.09
C SER A 35 -3.30 12.70 4.31
N GLY A 36 -4.10 13.48 3.63
CA GLY A 36 -5.25 13.03 2.83
C GLY A 36 -5.14 13.39 1.36
N SER A 37 -6.11 12.93 0.58
CA SER A 37 -6.21 13.25 -0.87
C SER A 37 -6.52 14.71 -1.16
N ASN A 38 -7.04 15.45 -0.18
CA ASN A 38 -7.38 16.87 -0.29
C ASN A 38 -6.40 17.72 0.53
N THR A 39 -5.67 18.60 -0.15
CA THR A 39 -4.72 19.53 0.46
C THR A 39 -5.47 20.73 1.04
N ARG A 40 -6.19 20.56 2.15
CA ARG A 40 -6.90 21.64 2.85
C ARG A 40 -7.17 21.28 4.30
N ASN A 41 -7.42 22.31 5.14
CA ASN A 41 -7.79 22.14 6.55
C ASN A 41 -6.79 21.25 7.31
N GLU A 42 -5.51 21.47 7.10
CA GLU A 42 -4.45 20.65 7.69
C GLU A 42 -3.25 21.50 8.08
N LYS A 43 -2.80 21.31 9.31
CA LYS A 43 -1.63 21.98 9.87
C LYS A 43 -0.77 20.94 10.57
N GLY A 44 0.51 20.87 10.25
CA GLY A 44 1.34 19.83 10.82
C GLY A 44 2.82 19.95 10.54
N TRP A 45 3.56 19.07 11.20
CA TRP A 45 5.00 18.89 11.07
C TRP A 45 5.30 17.49 10.62
N TYR A 46 6.21 17.38 9.67
CA TYR A 46 6.78 16.12 9.23
C TYR A 46 8.29 16.17 9.43
N PHE A 47 8.81 15.11 10.02
CA PHE A 47 10.24 14.89 10.21
C PHE A 47 10.59 13.54 9.59
N SER A 48 11.69 13.47 8.84
CA SER A 48 12.22 12.20 8.41
C SER A 48 13.75 12.17 8.49
N SER A 49 14.26 10.96 8.64
CA SER A 49 15.70 10.69 8.56
C SER A 49 15.94 9.48 7.69
N ALA A 50 17.01 9.51 6.90
CA ALA A 50 17.53 8.37 6.19
C ALA A 50 19.00 8.21 6.55
N ILE A 51 19.36 7.10 7.16
CA ILE A 51 20.68 6.84 7.72
C ILE A 51 21.24 5.55 7.13
N SER A 52 22.38 5.63 6.44
CA SER A 52 23.15 4.46 6.02
C SER A 52 24.01 3.98 7.20
N LEU A 53 23.54 2.92 7.89
CA LEU A 53 24.19 2.36 9.08
C LEU A 53 25.48 1.62 8.72
N ALA A 54 25.49 0.98 7.54
CA ALA A 54 26.63 0.29 6.96
C ALA A 54 26.45 0.26 5.44
N ALA A 55 27.42 -0.28 4.70
CA ALA A 55 27.41 -0.30 3.22
C ALA A 55 26.10 -0.82 2.60
N ASN A 56 25.46 -1.82 3.26
CA ASN A 56 24.27 -2.48 2.72
C ASN A 56 23.01 -2.25 3.59
N TRP A 57 23.12 -1.44 4.66
CA TRP A 57 22.03 -1.21 5.61
C TRP A 57 21.59 0.26 5.60
N ARG A 58 20.31 0.49 5.37
CA ARG A 58 19.72 1.82 5.41
C ARG A 58 18.47 1.83 6.27
N LEU A 59 18.47 2.68 7.29
CA LEU A 59 17.32 2.96 8.13
C LEU A 59 16.63 4.24 7.63
N ILE A 60 15.33 4.15 7.40
CA ILE A 60 14.47 5.28 7.03
C ILE A 60 13.41 5.38 8.11
N THR A 61 13.31 6.55 8.75
CA THR A 61 12.32 6.78 9.80
C THR A 61 11.62 8.10 9.57
N SER A 62 10.31 8.15 9.77
CA SER A 62 9.55 9.38 9.68
C SER A 62 8.48 9.50 10.76
N VAL A 63 8.16 10.74 11.09
CA VAL A 63 7.10 11.11 12.05
C VAL A 63 6.29 12.23 11.43
N ASP A 64 4.99 12.09 11.41
CA ASP A 64 4.05 13.10 10.95
C ASP A 64 3.02 13.40 12.04
N PHE A 65 3.01 14.63 12.51
CA PHE A 65 2.01 15.16 13.44
C PHE A 65 1.16 16.19 12.73
N HIS A 66 -0.14 15.98 12.66
CA HIS A 66 -1.00 16.97 12.05
C HIS A 66 -2.36 17.08 12.74
N LYS A 67 -2.99 18.24 12.56
CA LYS A 67 -4.33 18.53 13.04
C LYS A 67 -5.15 19.21 11.96
N SER A 68 -6.45 19.08 12.12
CA SER A 68 -7.45 19.81 11.36
C SER A 68 -8.23 20.68 12.32
N ASP A 69 -8.17 21.98 12.13
CA ASP A 69 -8.81 22.96 13.01
C ASP A 69 -10.32 23.09 12.68
N TRP A 70 -10.79 22.50 11.59
CA TRP A 70 -12.19 22.48 11.16
C TRP A 70 -12.69 21.06 10.93
N ILE A 71 -14.00 20.87 10.86
CA ILE A 71 -14.67 19.59 10.63
C ILE A 71 -14.22 18.93 9.30
N LYS A 72 -14.25 17.61 9.29
CA LYS A 72 -14.05 16.72 8.12
C LYS A 72 -15.22 15.75 8.00
N ASN A 73 -15.38 15.11 6.85
CA ASN A 73 -16.39 14.06 6.67
C ASN A 73 -16.23 12.91 7.69
N THR A 74 -15.01 12.65 8.13
CA THR A 74 -14.68 11.58 9.08
C THR A 74 -14.63 12.05 10.53
N ALA A 75 -14.63 13.36 10.80
CA ALA A 75 -14.51 13.96 12.13
C ALA A 75 -15.31 15.25 12.21
N TYR A 76 -16.42 15.26 12.94
CA TYR A 76 -17.32 16.40 13.09
C TYR A 76 -16.86 17.41 14.16
N SER A 77 -15.63 17.32 14.59
CA SER A 77 -14.94 18.26 15.47
C SER A 77 -13.49 18.42 15.02
N PRO A 78 -12.77 19.47 15.47
CA PRO A 78 -11.32 19.55 15.29
C PRO A 78 -10.66 18.26 15.71
N SER A 79 -9.74 17.78 14.90
CA SER A 79 -9.15 16.45 15.07
C SER A 79 -7.66 16.47 14.86
N GLN A 80 -6.96 15.53 15.48
CA GLN A 80 -5.52 15.36 15.34
C GLN A 80 -5.19 13.95 14.90
N ALA A 81 -4.03 13.81 14.30
CA ALA A 81 -3.50 12.52 13.88
C ALA A 81 -1.97 12.50 14.00
N TYR A 82 -1.46 11.32 14.11
CA TYR A 82 -0.04 11.01 14.23
C TYR A 82 0.27 9.80 13.38
N GLU A 83 1.40 9.84 12.69
CA GLU A 83 1.92 8.70 11.95
C GLU A 83 3.42 8.56 12.22
N PHE A 84 3.83 7.37 12.59
CA PHE A 84 5.22 6.95 12.70
C PHE A 84 5.47 5.83 11.70
N ASP A 85 6.55 5.93 10.93
CA ASP A 85 6.99 4.91 10.00
C ASP A 85 8.49 4.67 10.17
N SER A 86 8.92 3.43 10.24
CA SER A 86 10.33 3.07 10.32
C SER A 86 10.60 1.83 9.49
N GLN A 87 11.51 1.94 8.53
CA GLN A 87 11.89 0.88 7.61
C GLN A 87 13.40 0.66 7.65
N LEU A 88 13.80 -0.56 7.95
CA LEU A 88 15.19 -1.02 7.88
C LEU A 88 15.37 -1.85 6.62
N ASN A 89 16.19 -1.35 5.70
CA ASN A 89 16.53 -2.00 4.44
C ASN A 89 17.90 -2.67 4.53
N TYR A 90 17.98 -3.86 3.97
CA TYR A 90 19.22 -4.59 3.74
C TYR A 90 19.34 -4.95 2.27
N GLN A 91 20.36 -4.44 1.59
CA GLN A 91 20.62 -4.64 0.17
C GLN A 91 22.05 -5.08 -0.06
N PRO A 92 22.36 -6.39 0.15
CA PRO A 92 23.73 -6.92 -0.03
C PRO A 92 24.21 -6.83 -1.48
N GLU A 93 23.29 -6.95 -2.44
CA GLU A 93 23.54 -6.93 -3.88
C GLU A 93 22.49 -6.10 -4.58
N GLN A 94 22.76 -5.66 -5.81
CA GLN A 94 21.88 -4.79 -6.60
C GLN A 94 20.45 -5.40 -6.79
N ASN A 95 20.36 -6.74 -6.86
CA ASN A 95 19.11 -7.45 -7.14
C ASN A 95 18.49 -8.14 -5.90
N THR A 96 19.03 -7.86 -4.72
CA THR A 96 18.53 -8.43 -3.45
C THR A 96 18.13 -7.30 -2.53
N LEU A 97 16.85 -7.25 -2.16
CA LEU A 97 16.30 -6.29 -1.22
C LEU A 97 15.51 -7.01 -0.15
N LEU A 98 15.93 -6.88 1.09
CA LEU A 98 15.19 -7.30 2.27
C LEU A 98 14.81 -6.06 3.07
N PHE A 99 13.59 -5.98 3.58
CA PHE A 99 13.27 -4.93 4.54
C PHE A 99 12.23 -5.37 5.57
N ILE A 100 12.33 -4.72 6.72
CA ILE A 100 11.32 -4.76 7.78
C ILE A 100 10.80 -3.34 7.95
N GLU A 101 9.48 -3.17 7.94
CA GLU A 101 8.80 -1.91 8.12
C GLU A 101 7.82 -2.02 9.29
N TYR A 102 7.89 -1.05 10.19
CA TYR A 102 6.90 -0.86 11.23
C TYR A 102 6.23 0.50 11.04
N ARG A 103 4.90 0.50 11.02
CA ARG A 103 4.09 1.72 10.92
C ARG A 103 3.07 1.78 12.04
N ASN A 104 3.00 2.91 12.70
CA ASN A 104 1.98 3.21 13.68
C ASN A 104 1.23 4.47 13.26
N LYS A 105 -0.10 4.39 13.21
CA LYS A 105 -0.98 5.51 12.92
C LYS A 105 -2.00 5.64 14.03
N SER A 106 -2.24 6.87 14.46
CA SER A 106 -3.36 7.23 15.31
C SER A 106 -4.09 8.41 14.69
N LYS A 107 -5.39 8.31 14.55
CA LYS A 107 -6.25 9.38 14.05
C LYS A 107 -7.56 9.43 14.80
N MET A 108 -8.10 10.62 14.96
CA MET A 108 -9.43 10.83 15.51
C MET A 108 -10.48 10.74 14.40
N LYS A 109 -11.54 9.98 14.63
CA LYS A 109 -12.71 9.86 13.76
C LYS A 109 -14.00 9.86 14.58
N ASN A 110 -15.13 10.06 13.90
CA ASN A 110 -16.44 9.92 14.53
C ASN A 110 -16.69 8.46 14.98
N SER A 111 -17.32 8.29 16.14
CA SER A 111 -17.77 6.98 16.59
C SER A 111 -18.73 6.37 15.58
N SER A 112 -18.64 5.05 15.38
CA SER A 112 -19.54 4.28 14.53
C SER A 112 -20.83 3.85 15.27
N ASN A 113 -20.94 4.16 16.57
CA ASN A 113 -22.06 3.74 17.37
C ASN A 113 -23.39 4.35 16.85
N ALA A 114 -24.28 3.48 16.35
CA ALA A 114 -25.58 3.87 15.78
C ALA A 114 -26.57 4.36 16.83
N ASN A 115 -26.33 4.06 18.11
CA ASN A 115 -27.27 4.36 19.20
C ASN A 115 -27.15 5.79 19.76
N THR A 116 -26.16 6.57 19.30
CA THR A 116 -25.99 7.96 19.73
C THR A 116 -26.33 8.92 18.60
N PHE A 117 -27.34 9.78 18.84
CA PHE A 117 -27.70 10.86 17.90
C PHE A 117 -26.51 11.82 17.69
N GLN A 118 -25.72 12.05 18.73
CA GLN A 118 -24.56 12.91 18.70
C GLN A 118 -23.29 12.06 18.65
N LYS A 119 -22.58 12.08 17.52
CA LYS A 119 -21.32 11.38 17.36
C LYS A 119 -20.20 12.11 18.08
N TYR A 120 -19.41 11.38 18.84
CA TYR A 120 -18.21 11.86 19.51
C TYR A 120 -16.96 11.34 18.79
N LEU A 121 -15.81 12.00 19.02
CA LEU A 121 -14.56 11.56 18.47
C LEU A 121 -13.98 10.40 19.27
N ILE A 122 -13.56 9.37 18.54
CA ILE A 122 -12.82 8.23 19.06
C ILE A 122 -11.44 8.17 18.40
N GLU A 123 -10.48 7.61 19.10
CA GLU A 123 -9.16 7.36 18.57
C GLU A 123 -9.13 6.00 17.84
N GLU A 124 -8.74 6.02 16.57
CA GLU A 124 -8.45 4.81 15.80
C GLU A 124 -6.95 4.63 15.69
N LYS A 125 -6.44 3.52 16.21
CA LYS A 125 -5.04 3.13 16.13
C LYS A 125 -4.87 2.01 15.12
N SER A 126 -3.85 2.13 14.28
CA SER A 126 -3.45 1.12 13.31
C SER A 126 -1.95 0.90 13.39
N ASN A 127 -1.55 -0.32 13.65
CA ASN A 127 -0.15 -0.74 13.64
C ASN A 127 0.04 -1.75 12.52
N MET A 128 1.12 -1.65 11.79
CA MET A 128 1.49 -2.58 10.73
C MET A 128 2.94 -3.00 10.92
N LEU A 129 3.16 -4.30 10.83
CA LEU A 129 4.49 -4.88 10.70
C LEU A 129 4.57 -5.59 9.35
N ARG A 130 5.56 -5.23 8.53
CA ARG A 130 5.79 -5.81 7.21
C ARG A 130 7.21 -6.31 7.10
N PHE A 131 7.34 -7.53 6.61
CA PHE A 131 8.59 -8.09 6.13
C PHE A 131 8.48 -8.30 4.62
N HIS A 132 9.49 -7.89 3.88
CA HIS A 132 9.58 -8.08 2.44
C HIS A 132 10.97 -8.59 2.06
N ALA A 133 10.98 -9.57 1.15
CA ALA A 133 12.19 -10.11 0.56
C ALA A 133 12.02 -10.20 -0.97
N SER A 134 12.94 -9.60 -1.72
CA SER A 134 13.03 -9.72 -3.18
C SER A 134 14.46 -10.09 -3.53
N TYR A 135 14.65 -11.23 -4.21
CA TYR A 135 15.97 -11.73 -4.57
C TYR A 135 15.93 -12.59 -5.82
N ASN A 136 17.06 -12.64 -6.52
CA ASN A 136 17.21 -13.50 -7.68
C ASN A 136 17.68 -14.88 -7.25
N LEU A 137 16.84 -15.90 -7.50
CA LEU A 137 17.22 -17.30 -7.33
C LEU A 137 18.18 -17.75 -8.43
N SER A 138 18.05 -17.17 -9.61
CA SER A 138 18.92 -17.38 -10.76
C SER A 138 18.90 -16.15 -11.68
N ASN A 139 19.66 -16.19 -12.79
CA ASN A 139 19.65 -15.12 -13.79
C ASN A 139 18.28 -14.90 -14.46
N TYR A 140 17.34 -15.83 -14.29
CA TYR A 140 16.03 -15.82 -14.94
C TYR A 140 14.86 -15.81 -13.96
N ILE A 141 15.10 -16.14 -12.69
CA ILE A 141 14.03 -16.29 -11.69
C ILE A 141 14.26 -15.31 -10.56
N THR A 142 13.28 -14.45 -10.34
CA THR A 142 13.19 -13.56 -9.18
C THR A 142 12.05 -14.04 -8.28
N LEU A 143 12.32 -14.17 -6.99
CA LEU A 143 11.34 -14.43 -5.97
C LEU A 143 11.06 -13.17 -5.18
N LYS A 144 9.77 -12.90 -4.90
CA LYS A 144 9.35 -11.84 -3.97
C LYS A 144 8.41 -12.44 -2.93
N ASN A 145 8.73 -12.22 -1.68
CA ASN A 145 7.93 -12.67 -0.55
C ASN A 145 7.53 -11.47 0.30
N ARG A 146 6.30 -11.46 0.81
CA ARG A 146 5.85 -10.49 1.78
C ARG A 146 5.00 -11.15 2.85
N VAL A 147 5.25 -10.76 4.07
CA VAL A 147 4.39 -11.02 5.22
C VAL A 147 4.02 -9.67 5.80
N GLU A 148 2.75 -9.41 5.97
CA GLU A 148 2.23 -8.16 6.49
C GLU A 148 1.17 -8.48 7.54
N TYR A 149 1.27 -7.84 8.70
CA TYR A 149 0.35 -8.02 9.81
C TYR A 149 -0.10 -6.67 10.35
N HIS A 150 -1.40 -6.51 10.52
CA HIS A 150 -2.03 -5.30 11.02
C HIS A 150 -2.75 -5.56 12.33
N PHE A 151 -2.54 -4.64 13.29
CA PHE A 151 -3.26 -4.56 14.55
C PHE A 151 -4.03 -3.25 14.57
N ASN A 152 -5.34 -3.32 14.49
CA ASN A 152 -6.17 -2.14 14.51
C ASN A 152 -7.04 -2.15 15.77
N SER A 153 -7.16 -1.00 16.42
CA SER A 153 -8.06 -0.82 17.55
C SER A 153 -8.86 0.47 17.40
N SER A 154 -10.13 0.42 17.73
CA SER A 154 -11.03 1.57 17.71
C SER A 154 -12.22 1.29 18.60
N ASP A 155 -12.50 2.16 19.60
CA ASP A 155 -13.71 2.13 20.43
C ASP A 155 -14.00 0.72 21.02
N ASP A 156 -13.03 0.17 21.76
CA ASP A 156 -13.06 -1.17 22.38
C ASP A 156 -13.06 -2.37 21.40
N GLU A 157 -13.08 -2.12 20.10
CA GLU A 157 -12.92 -3.16 19.10
C GLU A 157 -11.48 -3.30 18.64
N THR A 158 -10.98 -4.52 18.67
CA THR A 158 -9.69 -4.87 18.07
C THR A 158 -9.90 -5.72 16.83
N ASN A 159 -9.09 -5.49 15.82
CA ASN A 159 -9.13 -6.25 14.57
C ASN A 159 -7.73 -6.53 14.07
N ASN A 160 -7.46 -7.78 13.78
CA ASN A 160 -6.18 -8.23 13.24
C ASN A 160 -6.38 -8.66 11.79
N SER A 161 -5.49 -8.22 10.92
CA SER A 161 -5.49 -8.60 9.50
C SER A 161 -4.10 -9.02 9.08
N TYR A 162 -3.99 -9.92 8.13
CA TYR A 162 -2.70 -10.33 7.59
C TYR A 162 -2.76 -10.61 6.09
N LEU A 163 -1.60 -10.45 5.47
CA LEU A 163 -1.34 -10.73 4.08
C LEU A 163 -0.01 -11.46 3.97
N ILE A 164 0.00 -12.60 3.26
CA ILE A 164 1.21 -13.34 2.97
C ILE A 164 1.21 -13.69 1.50
N TYR A 165 2.24 -13.29 0.76
CA TYR A 165 2.34 -13.70 -0.63
C TYR A 165 3.74 -14.10 -1.05
N GLN A 166 3.78 -14.90 -2.13
CA GLN A 166 4.97 -15.22 -2.89
C GLN A 166 4.73 -14.94 -4.37
N ASP A 167 5.62 -14.16 -4.97
CA ASP A 167 5.73 -14.02 -6.43
C ASP A 167 6.90 -14.85 -6.94
N ILE A 168 6.66 -15.53 -8.03
CA ILE A 168 7.68 -16.21 -8.84
C ILE A 168 7.67 -15.51 -10.20
N ILE A 169 8.75 -14.83 -10.54
CA ILE A 169 8.88 -14.08 -11.79
C ILE A 169 9.95 -14.75 -12.62
N TYR A 170 9.57 -15.29 -13.77
CA TYR A 170 10.46 -15.86 -14.76
C TYR A 170 10.66 -14.87 -15.91
N ASN A 171 11.87 -14.36 -16.05
CA ASN A 171 12.23 -13.35 -17.03
C ASN A 171 13.57 -13.67 -17.72
N PRO A 172 13.61 -14.59 -18.68
CA PRO A 172 14.82 -14.98 -19.40
C PRO A 172 15.27 -13.85 -20.33
N LYS A 173 16.52 -13.40 -20.16
CA LYS A 173 17.09 -12.26 -20.93
C LYS A 173 17.14 -12.52 -22.45
N GLU A 174 17.27 -13.78 -22.86
CA GLU A 174 17.39 -14.17 -24.27
C GLU A 174 16.05 -14.51 -24.93
N LYS A 175 14.95 -14.45 -24.21
CA LYS A 175 13.61 -14.82 -24.72
C LYS A 175 12.71 -13.59 -24.78
N SER A 176 11.80 -13.62 -25.72
CA SER A 176 10.83 -12.53 -25.94
C SER A 176 9.61 -12.62 -25.03
N TYR A 177 9.66 -13.39 -23.93
CA TYR A 177 8.54 -13.53 -23.03
C TYR A 177 8.97 -13.46 -21.56
N ASN A 178 8.05 -13.06 -20.71
CA ASN A 178 8.16 -13.19 -19.26
C ASN A 178 6.84 -13.68 -18.66
N ILE A 179 6.93 -14.32 -17.50
CA ILE A 179 5.79 -14.88 -16.77
C ILE A 179 5.95 -14.49 -15.31
N ALA A 180 4.85 -14.08 -14.69
CA ALA A 180 4.79 -13.82 -13.23
C ALA A 180 3.60 -14.58 -12.65
N PHE A 181 3.84 -15.31 -11.59
CA PHE A 181 2.83 -16.04 -10.83
C PHE A 181 2.84 -15.54 -9.38
N ARG A 182 1.65 -15.36 -8.80
CA ARG A 182 1.48 -15.07 -7.35
C ARG A 182 0.55 -16.10 -6.73
N TYR A 183 0.94 -16.49 -5.52
CA TYR A 183 0.07 -17.13 -4.55
C TYR A 183 0.01 -16.26 -3.29
N GLU A 184 -1.20 -15.95 -2.81
CA GLU A 184 -1.44 -14.97 -1.76
C GLU A 184 -2.53 -15.46 -0.81
N LEU A 185 -2.23 -15.44 0.49
CA LEU A 185 -3.14 -15.71 1.58
C LEU A 185 -3.51 -14.40 2.26
N PHE A 186 -4.77 -14.16 2.56
CA PHE A 186 -5.21 -12.95 3.23
C PHE A 186 -6.31 -13.19 4.24
N ASN A 187 -6.31 -12.37 5.28
CA ASN A 187 -7.41 -12.23 6.22
C ASN A 187 -7.58 -10.73 6.51
N ALA A 188 -8.69 -10.16 6.05
CA ALA A 188 -9.09 -8.77 6.20
C ALA A 188 -10.59 -8.71 6.49
N GLU A 189 -11.04 -9.32 7.60
CA GLU A 189 -12.46 -9.40 7.94
C GLU A 189 -13.08 -8.03 8.16
N LYS A 190 -12.32 -7.09 8.72
CA LYS A 190 -12.71 -5.69 8.85
C LYS A 190 -11.72 -4.81 8.09
N GLY A 191 -12.16 -4.23 6.98
CA GLY A 191 -11.35 -3.34 6.15
C GLY A 191 -10.82 -4.00 4.88
N ASN A 192 -9.79 -3.39 4.31
CA ASN A 192 -9.15 -3.86 3.09
C ASN A 192 -7.63 -3.89 3.28
N LEU A 193 -7.01 -4.95 2.78
CA LEU A 193 -5.56 -5.03 2.58
C LEU A 193 -5.24 -4.73 1.11
N TYR A 194 -4.11 -4.12 0.87
CA TYR A 194 -3.70 -3.72 -0.48
C TYR A 194 -2.31 -4.24 -0.79
N ALA A 195 -2.18 -4.97 -1.89
CA ALA A 195 -0.90 -5.39 -2.43
C ALA A 195 -0.82 -5.08 -3.91
N TYR A 196 0.29 -4.48 -4.34
CA TYR A 196 0.55 -4.30 -5.77
C TYR A 196 0.74 -5.66 -6.43
N GLU A 197 0.04 -5.87 -7.52
CA GLU A 197 0.13 -7.06 -8.35
C GLU A 197 0.92 -6.78 -9.62
N ASN A 198 1.62 -7.80 -10.13
CA ASN A 198 2.10 -7.75 -11.50
C ASN A 198 0.87 -7.69 -12.43
N ASP A 199 0.88 -6.81 -13.42
CA ASP A 199 -0.27 -6.62 -14.31
C ASP A 199 0.18 -6.32 -15.74
N VAL A 200 -0.76 -6.23 -16.67
CA VAL A 200 -0.52 -5.72 -18.01
C VAL A 200 -0.14 -4.24 -17.95
N LEU A 201 0.49 -3.70 -19.00
CA LEU A 201 0.88 -2.29 -19.03
C LEU A 201 -0.37 -1.39 -18.89
N TYR A 202 -0.20 -0.23 -18.25
CA TYR A 202 -1.25 0.77 -18.05
C TYR A 202 -2.45 0.29 -17.21
N ALA A 203 -2.35 -0.83 -16.52
CA ALA A 203 -3.33 -1.25 -15.53
C ALA A 203 -2.94 -0.67 -14.16
N PHE A 204 -3.62 0.40 -13.73
CA PHE A 204 -3.31 1.13 -12.50
C PHE A 204 -4.21 0.75 -11.32
N ALA A 205 -5.00 -0.31 -11.43
CA ALA A 205 -5.87 -0.73 -10.36
C ALA A 205 -5.12 -1.56 -9.31
N VAL A 206 -5.14 -1.10 -8.06
CA VAL A 206 -4.73 -1.90 -6.90
C VAL A 206 -5.99 -2.48 -6.29
N GLY A 207 -6.19 -3.78 -6.41
CA GLY A 207 -7.33 -4.46 -5.82
C GLY A 207 -7.25 -4.46 -4.28
N GLY A 208 -8.33 -4.04 -3.61
CA GLY A 208 -8.49 -4.25 -2.18
C GLY A 208 -8.93 -5.69 -1.91
N LEU A 209 -8.23 -6.38 -1.00
CA LEU A 209 -8.59 -7.69 -0.49
C LEU A 209 -9.39 -7.52 0.78
N SER A 210 -10.63 -8.03 0.81
CA SER A 210 -11.54 -7.98 1.95
C SER A 210 -12.10 -9.35 2.26
N GLY A 211 -12.28 -9.68 3.54
CA GLY A 211 -12.68 -11.01 3.98
C GLY A 211 -11.46 -11.91 4.18
N LYS A 212 -11.66 -13.22 4.14
CA LYS A 212 -10.61 -14.23 4.32
C LYS A 212 -10.56 -15.15 3.12
N GLY A 213 -9.35 -15.49 2.65
CA GLY A 213 -9.22 -16.37 1.49
C GLY A 213 -7.85 -16.43 0.88
N ILE A 214 -7.85 -16.92 -0.37
CA ILE A 214 -6.67 -17.11 -1.19
C ILE A 214 -6.86 -16.36 -2.51
N ARG A 215 -5.82 -15.64 -2.94
CA ARG A 215 -5.77 -15.08 -4.29
C ARG A 215 -4.56 -15.64 -5.04
N THR A 216 -4.79 -16.04 -6.29
CA THR A 216 -3.71 -16.47 -7.20
C THR A 216 -3.89 -15.80 -8.54
N TYR A 217 -2.78 -15.48 -9.21
CA TYR A 217 -2.82 -15.00 -10.57
C TYR A 217 -1.59 -15.40 -11.38
N LEU A 218 -1.77 -15.42 -12.68
CA LEU A 218 -0.73 -15.60 -13.68
C LEU A 218 -0.75 -14.42 -14.66
N VAL A 219 0.42 -13.81 -14.89
CA VAL A 219 0.63 -12.78 -15.92
C VAL A 219 1.65 -13.28 -16.90
N GLY A 220 1.34 -13.20 -18.18
CA GLY A 220 2.25 -13.49 -19.27
C GLY A 220 2.43 -12.29 -20.19
N LYS A 221 3.64 -12.08 -20.68
CA LYS A 221 3.97 -11.07 -21.71
C LYS A 221 4.83 -11.75 -22.77
N VAL A 222 4.55 -11.47 -24.02
CA VAL A 222 5.34 -11.97 -25.17
C VAL A 222 5.49 -10.85 -26.20
N LYS A 223 6.71 -10.65 -26.69
CA LYS A 223 6.97 -9.86 -27.91
C LYS A 223 6.82 -10.81 -29.10
N ALA A 224 5.68 -10.74 -29.79
CA ALA A 224 5.41 -11.56 -30.95
C ALA A 224 6.25 -11.13 -32.17
N TYR A 225 6.41 -9.79 -32.32
CA TYR A 225 7.27 -9.13 -33.31
C TYR A 225 7.92 -7.92 -32.68
N ASN A 226 8.90 -7.30 -33.38
CA ASN A 226 9.57 -6.08 -32.86
C ASN A 226 8.59 -4.94 -32.58
N CYS A 227 7.44 -4.91 -33.24
CA CYS A 227 6.42 -3.88 -33.11
C CYS A 227 5.16 -4.34 -32.32
N ILE A 228 5.03 -5.63 -31.96
CA ILE A 228 3.83 -6.15 -31.30
C ILE A 228 4.18 -6.88 -30.01
N GLN A 229 3.63 -6.40 -28.90
CA GLN A 229 3.67 -7.05 -27.60
C GLN A 229 2.26 -7.47 -27.19
N ILE A 230 2.10 -8.72 -26.83
CA ILE A 230 0.87 -9.27 -26.29
C ILE A 230 1.10 -9.57 -24.80
N SER A 231 0.18 -9.16 -23.96
CA SER A 231 0.21 -9.46 -22.53
C SER A 231 -1.18 -9.87 -22.05
N GLY A 232 -1.22 -10.76 -21.07
CA GLY A 232 -2.46 -11.22 -20.46
C GLY A 232 -2.27 -11.52 -18.98
N LYS A 233 -3.36 -11.38 -18.25
CA LYS A 233 -3.48 -11.73 -16.84
C LYS A 233 -4.75 -12.55 -16.64
N VAL A 234 -4.65 -13.59 -15.83
CA VAL A 234 -5.80 -14.30 -15.29
C VAL A 234 -5.60 -14.45 -13.79
N GLY A 235 -6.63 -14.14 -13.02
CA GLY A 235 -6.61 -14.20 -11.56
C GLY A 235 -7.85 -14.87 -10.99
N PHE A 236 -7.69 -15.53 -9.85
CA PHE A 236 -8.78 -16.16 -9.10
C PHE A 236 -8.64 -15.79 -7.63
N THR A 237 -9.77 -15.44 -7.02
CA THR A 237 -9.87 -15.20 -5.58
C THR A 237 -10.91 -16.15 -5.00
N PHE A 238 -10.50 -16.96 -4.03
CA PHE A 238 -11.36 -17.88 -3.29
C PHE A 238 -11.55 -17.36 -1.87
N TYR A 239 -12.78 -17.29 -1.40
CA TYR A 239 -13.13 -16.80 -0.08
C TYR A 239 -13.58 -17.94 0.82
N ASP A 240 -13.04 -17.96 2.05
CA ASP A 240 -13.42 -18.98 3.05
C ASP A 240 -14.77 -18.65 3.72
N ASN A 241 -15.10 -17.35 3.84
CA ASN A 241 -16.19 -16.85 4.65
C ASN A 241 -17.26 -16.06 3.88
N LYS A 242 -17.26 -16.15 2.54
CA LYS A 242 -18.27 -15.49 1.70
C LYS A 242 -18.93 -16.49 0.76
N THR A 243 -20.23 -16.46 0.70
CA THR A 243 -21.04 -17.19 -0.28
C THR A 243 -21.58 -16.28 -1.38
N VAL A 244 -21.50 -14.96 -1.14
CA VAL A 244 -21.91 -13.91 -2.07
C VAL A 244 -20.81 -12.85 -2.13
N ILE A 245 -20.38 -12.49 -3.32
CA ILE A 245 -19.29 -11.53 -3.60
C ILE A 245 -19.88 -10.37 -4.40
N GLY A 246 -19.46 -9.14 -4.08
CA GLY A 246 -19.95 -7.93 -4.74
C GLY A 246 -21.28 -7.44 -4.20
N SER A 247 -21.92 -6.52 -4.92
CA SER A 247 -23.22 -5.95 -4.57
C SER A 247 -23.94 -5.43 -5.83
N GLY A 248 -25.26 -5.35 -5.77
CA GLY A 248 -26.08 -4.87 -6.88
C GLY A 248 -25.93 -5.72 -8.13
N LEU A 249 -25.67 -5.10 -9.28
CA LEU A 249 -25.53 -5.79 -10.58
C LEU A 249 -24.23 -6.60 -10.71
N GLU A 250 -23.27 -6.40 -9.84
CA GLU A 250 -21.99 -7.14 -9.80
C GLU A 250 -22.00 -8.28 -8.78
N THR A 251 -23.15 -8.70 -8.32
CA THR A 251 -23.29 -9.79 -7.35
C THR A 251 -22.96 -11.13 -8.00
N ILE A 252 -22.08 -11.88 -7.35
CA ILE A 252 -21.68 -13.25 -7.71
C ILE A 252 -22.11 -14.16 -6.57
N GLU A 253 -23.05 -15.05 -6.80
CA GLU A 253 -23.51 -16.06 -5.83
C GLU A 253 -22.55 -17.24 -5.83
N ASN A 254 -21.33 -17.02 -5.36
CA ASN A 254 -20.32 -18.04 -5.26
C ASN A 254 -19.27 -17.62 -4.19
N HIS A 255 -18.44 -18.59 -3.78
CA HIS A 255 -17.29 -18.36 -2.88
C HIS A 255 -15.99 -17.99 -3.63
N TRP A 256 -16.03 -17.90 -4.96
CA TRP A 256 -14.86 -17.49 -5.76
C TRP A 256 -15.25 -16.53 -6.88
N ARG A 257 -14.28 -15.72 -7.30
CA ARG A 257 -14.38 -14.87 -8.50
C ARG A 257 -13.12 -14.99 -9.35
N GLY A 258 -13.28 -14.91 -10.66
CA GLY A 258 -12.20 -14.79 -11.62
C GLY A 258 -12.14 -13.41 -12.24
N ASP A 259 -10.94 -12.97 -12.58
CA ASP A 259 -10.68 -11.75 -13.36
C ASP A 259 -9.67 -12.05 -14.47
N GLY A 260 -9.85 -11.41 -15.63
CA GLY A 260 -8.96 -11.58 -16.78
C GLY A 260 -8.77 -10.29 -17.55
N LYS A 261 -7.56 -10.12 -18.11
CA LYS A 261 -7.18 -8.98 -18.95
C LYS A 261 -6.32 -9.47 -20.10
N ILE A 262 -6.54 -8.91 -21.28
CA ILE A 262 -5.67 -9.09 -22.45
C ILE A 262 -5.33 -7.70 -23.00
N GLN A 263 -4.08 -7.52 -23.38
CA GLN A 263 -3.60 -6.26 -23.94
C GLN A 263 -2.66 -6.54 -25.11
N ILE A 264 -2.85 -5.78 -26.17
CA ILE A 264 -1.97 -5.76 -27.33
C ILE A 264 -1.41 -4.35 -27.44
N VAL A 265 -0.09 -4.24 -27.49
CA VAL A 265 0.63 -2.98 -27.72
C VAL A 265 1.30 -3.06 -29.08
N TRP A 266 0.95 -2.15 -29.95
CA TRP A 266 1.55 -2.01 -31.27
C TRP A 266 2.32 -0.69 -31.33
N SER A 267 3.62 -0.78 -31.59
CA SER A 267 4.52 0.36 -31.76
C SER A 267 4.83 0.52 -33.25
N PHE A 268 4.61 1.69 -33.80
CA PHE A 268 4.83 2.05 -35.21
C PHE A 268 5.78 3.24 -35.33
#